data_cd1d4e7da34145cd9a719fac4ecb7f82
#
_entry.id   cd1d4e7da34145cd9a719fac4ecb7f82
#
_cell.length_a   1.000
_cell.length_b   1.000
_cell.length_c   1.000
_cell.angle_alpha   90.00
_cell.angle_beta   90.00
_cell.angle_gamma   90.00
#
_symmetry.space_group_name_H-M   'P 1'
#
loop_
_entity.id
_entity.type
_entity.pdbx_description
1 polymer ?
#
loop_
_entity_poly.entity_id
_entity_poly.type
_entity_poly.pdbx_seq_one_letter_code
_entity_poly.pdbx_strand_id
1 'polypeptide(L)'
;MKTALILVVVLLAAAALACASAPAKLPPPPDTSVFDSGRTAYGFFPSPPQPTYESVLETFQAMGEHGDVILIQQNIPWDEFIEGSEGESQTITDIRNQVILARQQGLEAVFVVDPLYGLNRREFFGLPAKWTDATFATPEVRQAFRNFTLRVVREIQPGYLGLASEINTYADAHPEDFANFLSLYRETYAAIKAEAPATQVFATFQWEDLNNLIPGASEGRAPYSINWDQVEAFEPELDVWVISSYPFVVFPSADEIPDDYYVPLLTRTDKPLAVGEGGFTSRPIGPFSGSPEDQVGYLEALHGQIGGRLAFWIYLLLSDFDPDEYARAMRDQGRAEVDIDALGMFSAVGLRESDGTAKPALAVWDAYREPDG
;
A
#
# COMPACT_ATOMS: atom_id res chain seq x y z
N MET A 1 19.55 15.28 -7.22
CA MET A 1 19.11 14.52 -8.40
C MET A 1 18.98 13.07 -7.99
N LYS A 2 17.94 12.70 -7.26
CA LYS A 2 17.55 11.31 -6.95
C LYS A 2 16.04 11.33 -6.85
N THR A 3 15.38 11.21 -7.97
CA THR A 3 13.92 11.27 -8.04
C THR A 3 13.42 10.14 -8.93
N ALA A 4 12.53 9.36 -8.43
CA ALA A 4 11.66 8.41 -9.11
C ALA A 4 11.94 6.93 -8.87
N LEU A 5 11.22 6.26 -7.96
CA LEU A 5 11.31 4.83 -8.02
C LEU A 5 10.21 3.92 -7.57
N ILE A 6 9.28 4.29 -6.78
CA ILE A 6 8.21 3.34 -6.42
C ILE A 6 7.07 3.37 -7.43
N LEU A 7 7.03 4.37 -8.22
CA LEU A 7 6.15 4.47 -9.38
C LEU A 7 6.34 3.37 -10.45
N VAL A 8 7.37 2.51 -10.34
CA VAL A 8 7.74 1.58 -11.40
C VAL A 8 6.72 0.50 -11.62
N VAL A 9 6.17 -0.03 -10.58
CA VAL A 9 5.21 -1.13 -10.69
C VAL A 9 3.86 -0.60 -11.17
N VAL A 10 3.43 0.54 -10.66
CA VAL A 10 2.16 1.19 -11.06
C VAL A 10 2.28 1.92 -12.39
N LEU A 11 3.41 2.57 -12.71
CA LEU A 11 3.59 3.33 -13.95
C LEU A 11 3.85 2.49 -15.21
N LEU A 12 4.35 1.27 -15.09
CA LEU A 12 4.43 0.39 -16.26
C LEU A 12 3.05 -0.10 -16.68
N ALA A 13 2.15 -0.35 -15.72
CA ALA A 13 0.74 -0.57 -16.02
C ALA A 13 0.11 0.66 -16.68
N ALA A 14 0.44 1.86 -16.24
CA ALA A 14 -0.08 3.11 -16.78
C ALA A 14 0.47 3.44 -18.18
N ALA A 15 1.77 3.30 -18.41
CA ALA A 15 2.37 3.61 -19.71
C ALA A 15 1.90 2.67 -20.84
N ALA A 16 1.54 1.43 -20.51
CA ALA A 16 0.98 0.48 -21.46
C ALA A 16 -0.50 0.79 -21.81
N LEU A 17 -1.23 1.47 -20.93
CA LEU A 17 -2.64 1.85 -21.12
C LEU A 17 -2.83 3.21 -21.85
N ALA A 18 -1.77 4.00 -22.02
CA ALA A 18 -1.82 5.36 -22.61
C ALA A 18 -2.24 5.44 -24.08
N CYS A 19 -2.50 4.32 -24.76
CA CYS A 19 -2.95 4.29 -26.15
C CYS A 19 -4.48 4.29 -26.35
N ALA A 20 -5.27 4.46 -25.29
CA ALA A 20 -6.73 4.46 -25.40
C ALA A 20 -7.30 5.86 -25.67
N SER A 21 -8.04 5.99 -26.75
CA SER A 21 -8.85 7.14 -27.10
C SER A 21 -9.94 7.40 -26.07
N ALA A 22 -10.10 8.65 -25.61
CA ALA A 22 -11.11 9.20 -24.69
C ALA A 22 -11.30 8.41 -23.37
N PRO A 23 -11.37 9.08 -22.22
CA PRO A 23 -11.45 8.39 -20.92
C PRO A 23 -12.69 7.47 -20.90
N ALA A 24 -12.46 6.17 -20.79
CA ALA A 24 -13.53 5.21 -20.64
C ALA A 24 -14.27 5.51 -19.34
N LYS A 25 -15.61 5.48 -19.39
CA LYS A 25 -16.41 5.64 -18.18
C LYS A 25 -16.17 4.45 -17.27
N LEU A 26 -15.95 4.71 -15.98
CA LEU A 26 -15.81 3.63 -15.00
C LEU A 26 -17.05 2.72 -15.06
N PRO A 27 -16.89 1.40 -15.08
CA PRO A 27 -17.99 0.48 -14.81
C PRO A 27 -18.61 0.82 -13.45
N PRO A 28 -19.91 0.61 -13.25
CA PRO A 28 -20.49 0.76 -11.93
C PRO A 28 -19.74 -0.13 -10.91
N PRO A 29 -19.70 0.24 -9.62
CA PRO A 29 -19.24 -0.67 -8.59
C PRO A 29 -20.13 -1.92 -8.59
N PRO A 30 -19.66 -3.05 -8.03
CA PRO A 30 -20.48 -4.25 -7.90
C PRO A 30 -21.76 -3.95 -7.10
N ASP A 31 -22.85 -4.65 -7.44
CA ASP A 31 -24.16 -4.47 -6.78
C ASP A 31 -24.09 -4.74 -5.26
N THR A 32 -23.15 -5.55 -4.83
CA THR A 32 -22.87 -5.84 -3.43
C THR A 32 -21.36 -5.68 -3.21
N SER A 33 -20.98 -4.74 -2.35
CA SER A 33 -19.59 -4.53 -2.00
C SER A 33 -19.06 -5.67 -1.12
N VAL A 34 -17.84 -6.14 -1.38
CA VAL A 34 -17.16 -7.11 -0.51
C VAL A 34 -17.02 -6.57 0.92
N PHE A 35 -16.86 -5.26 1.07
CA PHE A 35 -16.73 -4.60 2.36
C PHE A 35 -18.02 -4.64 3.21
N ASP A 36 -19.18 -4.83 2.57
CA ASP A 36 -20.47 -4.97 3.25
C ASP A 36 -20.79 -6.43 3.62
N SER A 37 -19.95 -7.37 3.21
CA SER A 37 -20.18 -8.81 3.41
C SER A 37 -20.00 -9.27 4.87
N GLY A 38 -19.33 -8.48 5.69
CA GLY A 38 -18.96 -8.84 7.07
C GLY A 38 -17.81 -9.86 7.19
N ARG A 39 -17.18 -10.24 6.07
CA ARG A 39 -15.96 -11.04 6.02
C ARG A 39 -14.73 -10.18 5.69
N THR A 40 -13.55 -10.68 5.99
CA THR A 40 -12.30 -10.07 5.53
C THR A 40 -12.24 -10.05 4.01
N ALA A 41 -11.90 -8.90 3.42
CA ALA A 41 -11.60 -8.79 1.99
C ALA A 41 -10.10 -9.04 1.76
N TYR A 42 -9.77 -10.00 0.89
CA TYR A 42 -8.40 -10.41 0.60
C TYR A 42 -7.92 -9.78 -0.70
N GLY A 43 -6.65 -9.36 -0.78
CA GLY A 43 -6.16 -8.76 -2.01
C GLY A 43 -4.67 -8.55 -2.11
N PHE A 44 -4.26 -7.87 -3.19
CA PHE A 44 -2.86 -7.70 -3.55
C PHE A 44 -2.58 -6.30 -4.07
N PHE A 45 -1.32 -5.96 -4.06
CA PHE A 45 -0.79 -4.84 -4.82
C PHE A 45 -0.71 -5.23 -6.32
N PRO A 46 -1.17 -4.40 -7.27
CA PRO A 46 -1.25 -4.78 -8.70
C PRO A 46 0.10 -4.70 -9.40
N SER A 47 1.05 -5.51 -8.94
CA SER A 47 2.42 -5.56 -9.44
C SER A 47 2.64 -6.76 -10.34
N PRO A 48 2.83 -6.57 -11.67
CA PRO A 48 3.09 -7.66 -12.57
C PRO A 48 4.50 -8.22 -12.39
N PRO A 49 4.75 -9.52 -12.64
CA PRO A 49 6.08 -10.10 -12.59
C PRO A 49 7.05 -9.54 -13.64
N GLN A 50 6.51 -9.02 -14.75
CA GLN A 50 7.29 -8.40 -15.82
C GLN A 50 6.71 -7.04 -16.21
N PRO A 51 7.56 -6.06 -16.61
CA PRO A 51 7.14 -4.72 -16.98
C PRO A 51 6.54 -4.66 -18.41
N THR A 52 5.56 -5.51 -18.70
CA THR A 52 4.87 -5.59 -20.00
C THR A 52 3.36 -5.45 -19.85
N TYR A 53 2.70 -4.99 -20.92
CA TYR A 53 1.23 -4.86 -20.93
C TYR A 53 0.53 -6.21 -20.75
N GLU A 54 1.05 -7.25 -21.37
CA GLU A 54 0.52 -8.60 -21.26
C GLU A 54 0.57 -9.10 -19.82
N SER A 55 1.73 -8.94 -19.17
CA SER A 55 1.91 -9.30 -17.74
C SER A 55 0.99 -8.52 -16.82
N VAL A 56 0.67 -7.25 -17.13
CA VAL A 56 -0.34 -6.48 -16.37
C VAL A 56 -1.71 -7.13 -16.49
N LEU A 57 -2.17 -7.48 -17.69
CA LEU A 57 -3.49 -8.08 -17.89
C LEU A 57 -3.60 -9.44 -17.19
N GLU A 58 -2.57 -10.27 -17.32
CA GLU A 58 -2.48 -11.59 -16.66
C GLU A 58 -2.49 -11.44 -15.14
N THR A 59 -1.79 -10.41 -14.60
CA THR A 59 -1.78 -10.13 -13.16
C THR A 59 -3.17 -9.77 -12.65
N PHE A 60 -3.89 -8.87 -13.32
CA PHE A 60 -5.25 -8.51 -12.89
C PHE A 60 -6.20 -9.72 -12.96
N GLN A 61 -6.10 -10.55 -14.01
CA GLN A 61 -6.87 -11.79 -14.10
C GLN A 61 -6.57 -12.72 -12.93
N ALA A 62 -5.29 -13.01 -12.66
CA ALA A 62 -4.88 -13.88 -11.57
C ALA A 62 -5.27 -13.32 -10.19
N MET A 63 -5.22 -11.99 -10.02
CA MET A 63 -5.70 -11.36 -8.78
C MET A 63 -7.20 -11.55 -8.60
N GLY A 64 -8.01 -11.55 -9.66
CA GLY A 64 -9.44 -11.86 -9.59
C GLY A 64 -9.73 -13.32 -9.19
N GLU A 65 -8.82 -14.24 -9.48
CA GLU A 65 -8.92 -15.64 -9.06
C GLU A 65 -8.61 -15.83 -7.56
N HIS A 66 -7.70 -15.04 -7.00
CA HIS A 66 -7.13 -15.19 -5.66
C HIS A 66 -7.44 -14.05 -4.69
N GLY A 67 -8.24 -13.06 -5.09
CA GLY A 67 -8.54 -11.86 -4.30
C GLY A 67 -9.95 -11.32 -4.51
N ASP A 68 -10.30 -10.40 -3.66
CA ASP A 68 -11.56 -9.63 -3.68
C ASP A 68 -11.28 -8.15 -3.96
N VAL A 69 -10.07 -7.70 -3.60
CA VAL A 69 -9.67 -6.29 -3.66
C VAL A 69 -8.27 -6.12 -4.24
N ILE A 70 -8.00 -4.92 -4.73
CA ILE A 70 -6.63 -4.46 -5.01
C ILE A 70 -6.31 -3.25 -4.16
N LEU A 71 -5.04 -3.07 -3.82
CA LEU A 71 -4.55 -1.83 -3.25
C LEU A 71 -3.90 -0.98 -4.34
N ILE A 72 -4.49 0.16 -4.64
CA ILE A 72 -3.89 1.18 -5.52
C ILE A 72 -3.25 2.24 -4.64
N GLN A 73 -1.92 2.27 -4.60
CA GLN A 73 -1.16 3.31 -3.93
C GLN A 73 -0.60 4.28 -4.96
N GLN A 74 -0.91 5.55 -4.82
CA GLN A 74 -0.53 6.56 -5.78
C GLN A 74 0.15 7.74 -5.10
N ASN A 75 1.36 8.05 -5.53
CA ASN A 75 2.02 9.27 -5.14
C ASN A 75 1.33 10.49 -5.76
N ILE A 76 1.41 11.61 -5.06
CA ILE A 76 0.74 12.84 -5.45
C ILE A 76 1.44 13.48 -6.64
N PRO A 77 0.76 13.75 -7.75
CA PRO A 77 1.30 14.52 -8.87
C PRO A 77 1.22 16.03 -8.55
N TRP A 78 2.13 16.49 -7.70
CA TRP A 78 2.10 17.81 -7.04
C TRP A 78 1.80 18.96 -7.99
N ASP A 79 2.50 19.04 -9.12
CA ASP A 79 2.35 20.16 -10.07
C ASP A 79 0.97 20.20 -10.75
N GLU A 80 0.29 19.04 -10.88
CA GLU A 80 -1.02 18.96 -11.52
C GLU A 80 -2.15 19.49 -10.61
N PHE A 81 -1.95 19.52 -9.29
CA PHE A 81 -3.02 19.77 -8.32
C PHE A 81 -2.83 21.02 -7.44
N ILE A 82 -1.85 21.88 -7.76
CA ILE A 82 -1.66 23.14 -7.01
C ILE A 82 -2.84 24.10 -7.22
N GLU A 83 -3.30 24.28 -8.48
CA GLU A 83 -4.28 25.30 -8.84
C GLU A 83 -5.75 24.80 -8.80
N GLY A 84 -5.97 23.53 -8.52
CA GLY A 84 -7.32 22.95 -8.45
C GLY A 84 -7.36 21.45 -8.71
N SER A 85 -8.55 20.89 -8.73
CA SER A 85 -8.79 19.46 -8.91
C SER A 85 -9.48 19.10 -10.24
N GLU A 86 -9.83 20.06 -11.07
CA GLU A 86 -10.75 19.85 -12.21
C GLU A 86 -10.06 19.72 -13.57
N GLY A 87 -8.73 19.92 -13.64
CA GLY A 87 -7.96 19.80 -14.89
C GLY A 87 -7.87 18.38 -15.44
N GLU A 88 -7.45 18.25 -16.70
CA GLU A 88 -7.02 16.96 -17.24
C GLU A 88 -5.77 16.49 -16.50
N SER A 89 -5.73 15.20 -16.13
CA SER A 89 -4.63 14.57 -15.43
C SER A 89 -4.39 13.19 -16.01
N GLN A 90 -3.13 12.96 -16.44
CA GLN A 90 -2.72 11.64 -16.90
C GLN A 90 -2.74 10.65 -15.73
N THR A 91 -2.32 11.07 -14.55
CA THR A 91 -2.35 10.23 -13.35
C THR A 91 -3.76 9.75 -13.02
N ILE A 92 -4.77 10.63 -13.10
CA ILE A 92 -6.17 10.21 -12.89
C ILE A 92 -6.65 9.26 -13.99
N THR A 93 -6.23 9.47 -15.23
CA THR A 93 -6.55 8.56 -16.34
C THR A 93 -5.96 7.17 -16.09
N ASP A 94 -4.72 7.10 -15.64
CA ASP A 94 -4.03 5.85 -15.34
C ASP A 94 -4.66 5.12 -14.15
N ILE A 95 -5.05 5.84 -13.10
CA ILE A 95 -5.82 5.28 -11.97
C ILE A 95 -7.16 4.71 -12.45
N ARG A 96 -7.91 5.45 -13.28
CA ARG A 96 -9.17 4.94 -13.84
C ARG A 96 -8.97 3.64 -14.61
N ASN A 97 -7.93 3.57 -15.43
CA ASN A 97 -7.64 2.38 -16.22
C ASN A 97 -7.35 1.17 -15.31
N GLN A 98 -6.61 1.35 -14.23
CA GLN A 98 -6.40 0.30 -13.24
C GLN A 98 -7.71 -0.14 -12.56
N VAL A 99 -8.56 0.81 -12.17
CA VAL A 99 -9.86 0.51 -11.57
C VAL A 99 -10.79 -0.20 -12.56
N ILE A 100 -10.74 0.15 -13.86
CA ILE A 100 -11.50 -0.55 -14.91
C ILE A 100 -11.06 -2.00 -14.99
N LEU A 101 -9.73 -2.26 -15.06
CA LEU A 101 -9.19 -3.62 -15.10
C LEU A 101 -9.58 -4.41 -13.86
N ALA A 102 -9.47 -3.80 -12.67
CA ALA A 102 -9.86 -4.43 -11.41
C ALA A 102 -11.34 -4.84 -11.42
N ARG A 103 -12.23 -3.90 -11.75
CA ARG A 103 -13.69 -4.18 -11.80
C ARG A 103 -14.08 -5.22 -12.84
N GLN A 104 -13.35 -5.33 -13.95
CA GLN A 104 -13.55 -6.39 -14.95
C GLN A 104 -13.23 -7.78 -14.38
N GLN A 105 -12.38 -7.85 -13.37
CA GLN A 105 -12.05 -9.09 -12.66
C GLN A 105 -12.83 -9.26 -11.34
N GLY A 106 -13.84 -8.41 -11.08
CA GLY A 106 -14.62 -8.48 -9.85
C GLY A 106 -13.95 -7.92 -8.61
N LEU A 107 -12.81 -7.21 -8.77
CA LEU A 107 -12.03 -6.63 -7.68
C LEU A 107 -12.52 -5.22 -7.33
N GLU A 108 -12.60 -4.91 -6.04
CA GLU A 108 -12.80 -3.55 -5.53
C GLU A 108 -11.47 -2.89 -5.16
N ALA A 109 -11.43 -1.57 -5.11
CA ALA A 109 -10.20 -0.83 -4.82
C ALA A 109 -10.16 -0.32 -3.37
N VAL A 110 -9.12 -0.69 -2.65
CA VAL A 110 -8.57 0.07 -1.52
C VAL A 110 -7.59 1.07 -2.12
N PHE A 111 -7.69 2.34 -1.76
CA PHE A 111 -6.83 3.37 -2.34
C PHE A 111 -5.97 4.03 -1.27
N VAL A 112 -4.70 4.34 -1.60
CA VAL A 112 -3.80 5.12 -0.75
C VAL A 112 -3.24 6.30 -1.54
N VAL A 113 -3.49 7.51 -1.06
CA VAL A 113 -2.79 8.72 -1.48
C VAL A 113 -1.50 8.81 -0.67
N ASP A 114 -0.37 8.65 -1.34
CA ASP A 114 0.92 8.58 -0.65
C ASP A 114 1.81 9.79 -0.96
N PRO A 115 2.09 10.65 0.02
CA PRO A 115 3.01 11.77 -0.14
C PRO A 115 4.48 11.37 -0.07
N LEU A 116 4.77 10.16 0.45
CA LEU A 116 6.12 9.77 0.83
C LEU A 116 6.78 8.87 -0.22
N TYR A 117 8.10 8.79 -0.14
CA TYR A 117 8.89 7.89 -0.96
C TYR A 117 8.84 6.48 -0.36
N GLY A 118 8.25 5.55 -1.06
CA GLY A 118 7.97 4.23 -0.53
C GLY A 118 9.18 3.39 -0.11
N LEU A 119 10.39 3.56 -0.72
CA LEU A 119 11.64 2.91 -0.25
C LEU A 119 12.36 3.73 0.85
N ASN A 120 11.91 4.95 1.12
CA ASN A 120 12.38 5.77 2.23
C ASN A 120 11.24 6.65 2.74
N ARG A 121 10.44 6.12 3.63
CA ARG A 121 9.26 6.80 4.23
C ARG A 121 9.59 8.07 5.02
N ARG A 122 10.86 8.43 5.13
CA ARG A 122 11.33 9.67 5.79
C ARG A 122 11.35 10.87 4.86
N GLU A 123 11.07 10.68 3.57
CA GLU A 123 11.17 11.74 2.56
C GLU A 123 9.89 11.84 1.74
N PHE A 124 9.58 13.07 1.31
CA PHE A 124 8.55 13.27 0.29
C PHE A 124 8.97 12.65 -1.05
N PHE A 125 7.97 12.21 -1.80
CA PHE A 125 8.18 11.78 -3.16
C PHE A 125 7.78 12.84 -4.18
N GLY A 126 8.66 13.09 -5.16
CA GLY A 126 8.34 13.83 -6.37
C GLY A 126 7.98 15.30 -6.19
N LEU A 127 8.39 15.93 -5.08
CA LEU A 127 8.19 17.37 -4.90
C LEU A 127 8.83 18.17 -6.05
N PRO A 128 8.15 19.21 -6.56
CA PRO A 128 8.74 20.11 -7.54
C PRO A 128 10.06 20.70 -7.06
N ALA A 129 11.07 20.77 -7.92
CA ALA A 129 12.41 21.24 -7.56
C ALA A 129 12.43 22.69 -7.00
N LYS A 130 11.39 23.47 -7.29
CA LYS A 130 11.21 24.83 -6.75
C LYS A 130 10.75 24.88 -5.30
N TRP A 131 10.28 23.74 -4.73
CA TRP A 131 9.81 23.63 -3.36
C TRP A 131 10.93 23.12 -2.46
N THR A 132 11.98 23.91 -2.34
CA THR A 132 13.09 23.61 -1.43
C THR A 132 12.60 23.68 0.01
N ASP A 133 13.01 22.69 0.82
CA ASP A 133 12.64 22.59 2.24
C ASP A 133 11.12 22.55 2.52
N ALA A 134 10.33 22.06 1.55
CA ALA A 134 8.89 21.91 1.75
C ALA A 134 8.58 20.89 2.83
N THR A 135 7.54 21.18 3.59
CA THR A 135 7.00 20.36 4.69
C THR A 135 5.48 20.26 4.56
N PHE A 136 4.83 19.50 5.42
CA PHE A 136 3.36 19.48 5.49
C PHE A 136 2.74 20.79 6.00
N ALA A 137 3.55 21.77 6.45
CA ALA A 137 3.09 23.12 6.71
C ALA A 137 3.04 24.00 5.44
N THR A 138 3.72 23.59 4.36
CA THR A 138 3.80 24.36 3.12
C THR A 138 2.43 24.44 2.44
N PRO A 139 1.90 25.66 2.17
CA PRO A 139 0.53 25.81 1.64
C PRO A 139 0.28 25.03 0.34
N GLU A 140 1.25 25.05 -0.58
CA GLU A 140 1.16 24.36 -1.87
C GLU A 140 1.11 22.84 -1.71
N VAL A 141 1.88 22.29 -0.78
CA VAL A 141 1.84 20.86 -0.42
C VAL A 141 0.44 20.48 0.09
N ARG A 142 -0.08 21.26 1.04
CA ARG A 142 -1.42 21.02 1.61
C ARG A 142 -2.50 21.11 0.55
N GLN A 143 -2.42 22.12 -0.31
CA GLN A 143 -3.41 22.33 -1.37
C GLN A 143 -3.38 21.19 -2.40
N ALA A 144 -2.21 20.82 -2.91
CA ALA A 144 -2.06 19.75 -3.88
C ALA A 144 -2.52 18.39 -3.30
N PHE A 145 -2.13 18.08 -2.06
CA PHE A 145 -2.58 16.90 -1.34
C PHE A 145 -4.10 16.80 -1.29
N ARG A 146 -4.78 17.84 -0.81
CA ARG A 146 -6.24 17.87 -0.69
C ARG A 146 -6.94 17.80 -2.04
N ASN A 147 -6.47 18.57 -3.02
CA ASN A 147 -7.06 18.60 -4.36
C ASN A 147 -6.98 17.24 -5.04
N PHE A 148 -5.82 16.58 -4.97
CA PHE A 148 -5.66 15.23 -5.51
C PHE A 148 -6.54 14.22 -4.79
N THR A 149 -6.53 14.23 -3.45
CA THR A 149 -7.36 13.34 -2.64
C THR A 149 -8.85 13.47 -2.97
N LEU A 150 -9.38 14.69 -3.03
CA LEU A 150 -10.78 14.92 -3.35
C LEU A 150 -11.11 14.55 -4.81
N ARG A 151 -10.15 14.69 -5.72
CA ARG A 151 -10.32 14.19 -7.08
C ARG A 151 -10.44 12.66 -7.11
N VAL A 152 -9.61 11.94 -6.36
CA VAL A 152 -9.71 10.49 -6.20
C VAL A 152 -11.07 10.10 -5.63
N VAL A 153 -11.54 10.78 -4.58
CA VAL A 153 -12.87 10.53 -3.98
C VAL A 153 -13.98 10.64 -5.03
N ARG A 154 -14.00 11.71 -5.81
CA ARG A 154 -15.05 11.95 -6.82
C ARG A 154 -15.02 10.96 -7.97
N GLU A 155 -13.83 10.62 -8.44
CA GLU A 155 -13.65 9.81 -9.64
C GLU A 155 -13.72 8.31 -9.35
N ILE A 156 -13.12 7.87 -8.27
CA ILE A 156 -12.91 6.45 -7.98
C ILE A 156 -13.94 5.93 -6.98
N GLN A 157 -14.36 6.77 -6.02
CA GLN A 157 -15.28 6.43 -4.95
C GLN A 157 -14.83 5.19 -4.15
N PRO A 158 -13.60 5.19 -3.60
CA PRO A 158 -13.09 4.04 -2.88
C PRO A 158 -13.85 3.82 -1.58
N GLY A 159 -14.11 2.56 -1.22
CA GLY A 159 -14.68 2.21 0.08
C GLY A 159 -13.72 2.50 1.23
N TYR A 160 -12.41 2.29 0.99
CA TYR A 160 -11.32 2.58 1.92
C TYR A 160 -10.28 3.50 1.26
N LEU A 161 -9.92 4.58 1.96
CA LEU A 161 -8.99 5.61 1.47
C LEU A 161 -7.92 5.94 2.51
N GLY A 162 -6.70 5.52 2.24
CA GLY A 162 -5.50 5.89 3.01
C GLY A 162 -4.97 7.26 2.61
N LEU A 163 -4.45 8.02 3.56
CA LEU A 163 -3.88 9.36 3.35
C LEU A 163 -2.36 9.41 3.52
N ALA A 164 -1.75 8.32 3.86
CA ALA A 164 -0.31 8.06 3.79
C ALA A 164 -0.06 6.57 4.01
N SER A 165 1.09 6.07 3.52
CA SER A 165 1.61 4.76 3.87
C SER A 165 2.77 4.89 4.86
N GLU A 166 2.77 4.05 5.92
CA GLU A 166 3.83 3.89 6.92
C GLU A 166 4.28 5.21 7.57
N ILE A 167 3.30 6.05 7.92
CA ILE A 167 3.52 7.43 8.35
C ILE A 167 4.28 7.55 9.69
N ASN A 168 4.29 6.51 10.52
CA ASN A 168 5.08 6.47 11.75
C ASN A 168 6.58 6.60 11.50
N THR A 169 7.08 6.05 10.40
CA THR A 169 8.49 6.20 10.01
C THR A 169 8.85 7.67 9.70
N TYR A 170 7.90 8.42 9.10
CA TYR A 170 8.04 9.87 8.93
C TYR A 170 7.99 10.61 10.27
N ALA A 171 7.08 10.21 11.15
CA ALA A 171 6.94 10.81 12.48
C ALA A 171 8.23 10.71 13.30
N ASP A 172 8.93 9.59 13.24
CA ASP A 172 10.21 9.40 13.90
C ASP A 172 11.33 10.28 13.33
N ALA A 173 11.35 10.48 12.01
CA ALA A 173 12.35 11.31 11.34
C ALA A 173 12.07 12.82 11.47
N HIS A 174 10.79 13.22 11.50
CA HIS A 174 10.34 14.59 11.44
C HIS A 174 9.23 14.90 12.47
N PRO A 175 9.48 14.76 13.79
CA PRO A 175 8.43 14.86 14.80
C PRO A 175 7.73 16.22 14.82
N GLU A 176 8.42 17.31 14.46
CA GLU A 176 7.81 18.64 14.40
C GLU A 176 6.87 18.78 13.20
N ASP A 177 7.26 18.24 12.03
CA ASP A 177 6.43 18.30 10.82
C ASP A 177 5.30 17.26 10.84
N PHE A 178 5.43 16.19 11.62
CA PHE A 178 4.34 15.24 11.84
C PHE A 178 3.08 15.90 12.41
N ALA A 179 3.24 16.91 13.28
CA ALA A 179 2.10 17.70 13.75
C ALA A 179 1.38 18.47 12.62
N ASN A 180 2.12 18.94 11.61
CA ASN A 180 1.54 19.56 10.42
C ASN A 180 0.83 18.54 9.54
N PHE A 181 1.38 17.31 9.41
CA PHE A 181 0.68 16.23 8.72
C PHE A 181 -0.64 15.88 9.41
N LEU A 182 -0.67 15.74 10.72
CA LEU A 182 -1.90 15.49 11.48
C LEU A 182 -2.96 16.57 11.24
N SER A 183 -2.55 17.85 11.18
CA SER A 183 -3.45 18.95 10.83
C SER A 183 -4.01 18.78 9.41
N LEU A 184 -3.16 18.47 8.43
CA LEU A 184 -3.56 18.24 7.04
C LEU A 184 -4.47 17.00 6.92
N TYR A 185 -4.17 15.93 7.63
CA TYR A 185 -4.97 14.72 7.69
C TYR A 185 -6.40 15.04 8.14
N ARG A 186 -6.57 15.75 9.28
CA ARG A 186 -7.89 16.11 9.83
C ARG A 186 -8.69 17.01 8.89
N GLU A 187 -8.05 18.00 8.26
CA GLU A 187 -8.69 18.85 7.27
C GLU A 187 -9.18 18.04 6.05
N THR A 188 -8.34 17.11 5.60
CA THR A 188 -8.65 16.26 4.45
C THR A 188 -9.72 15.24 4.80
N TYR A 189 -9.66 14.61 5.98
CA TYR A 189 -10.69 13.73 6.52
C TYR A 189 -12.06 14.41 6.52
N ALA A 190 -12.15 15.62 7.10
CA ALA A 190 -13.39 16.36 7.15
C ALA A 190 -13.95 16.67 5.74
N ALA A 191 -13.08 16.99 4.78
CA ALA A 191 -13.47 17.23 3.40
C ALA A 191 -13.97 15.95 2.70
N ILE A 192 -13.31 14.80 2.92
CA ILE A 192 -13.75 13.49 2.41
C ILE A 192 -15.12 13.15 2.98
N LYS A 193 -15.30 13.25 4.30
CA LYS A 193 -16.58 12.92 4.95
C LYS A 193 -17.74 13.83 4.50
N ALA A 194 -17.44 15.05 4.09
CA ALA A 194 -18.46 15.95 3.53
C ALA A 194 -18.92 15.53 2.11
N GLU A 195 -18.02 14.96 1.29
CA GLU A 195 -18.34 14.52 -0.08
C GLU A 195 -18.77 13.05 -0.16
N ALA A 196 -18.11 12.18 0.63
CA ALA A 196 -18.29 10.73 0.61
C ALA A 196 -18.32 10.18 2.05
N PRO A 197 -19.40 10.35 2.81
CA PRO A 197 -19.46 10.00 4.23
C PRO A 197 -19.27 8.50 4.51
N ALA A 198 -19.53 7.64 3.53
CA ALA A 198 -19.35 6.19 3.66
C ALA A 198 -17.91 5.73 3.52
N THR A 199 -17.03 6.51 2.84
CA THR A 199 -15.62 6.17 2.68
C THR A 199 -14.92 6.06 4.03
N GLN A 200 -14.27 4.93 4.30
CA GLN A 200 -13.49 4.70 5.50
C GLN A 200 -12.07 5.25 5.29
N VAL A 201 -11.66 6.19 6.16
CA VAL A 201 -10.38 6.91 6.02
C VAL A 201 -9.35 6.36 7.01
N PHE A 202 -8.11 6.16 6.54
CA PHE A 202 -7.03 5.63 7.34
C PHE A 202 -5.66 6.24 6.99
N ALA A 203 -4.65 5.91 7.77
CA ALA A 203 -3.24 5.91 7.42
C ALA A 203 -2.67 4.54 7.76
N THR A 204 -1.59 4.09 7.09
CA THR A 204 -0.94 2.84 7.48
C THR A 204 0.26 3.11 8.39
N PHE A 205 0.56 2.12 9.22
CA PHE A 205 1.65 2.15 10.18
C PHE A 205 2.51 0.90 10.01
N GLN A 206 3.81 1.10 9.88
CA GLN A 206 4.77 0.01 9.79
C GLN A 206 4.94 -0.64 11.16
N TRP A 207 4.51 -1.90 11.28
CA TRP A 207 4.34 -2.57 12.57
C TRP A 207 5.65 -2.86 13.29
N GLU A 208 6.68 -3.30 12.56
CA GLU A 208 8.01 -3.57 13.10
C GLU A 208 8.67 -2.28 13.62
N ASP A 209 8.43 -1.14 12.97
CA ASP A 209 8.90 0.18 13.41
C ASP A 209 8.13 0.67 14.64
N LEU A 210 6.79 0.54 14.67
CA LEU A 210 5.98 0.82 15.86
C LEU A 210 6.45 0.02 17.08
N ASN A 211 6.89 -1.23 16.88
CA ASN A 211 7.43 -2.10 17.93
C ASN A 211 8.90 -1.83 18.25
N ASN A 212 9.52 -0.83 17.66
CA ASN A 212 10.93 -0.49 17.84
C ASN A 212 11.88 -1.65 17.54
N LEU A 213 11.59 -2.42 16.48
CA LEU A 213 12.38 -3.59 16.10
C LEU A 213 13.30 -3.30 14.90
N ILE A 214 13.06 -2.23 14.15
CA ILE A 214 13.89 -1.89 12.98
C ILE A 214 15.25 -1.35 13.43
N PRO A 215 16.37 -2.00 13.06
CA PRO A 215 17.69 -1.55 13.46
C PRO A 215 17.98 -0.11 12.99
N GLY A 216 18.40 0.76 13.91
CA GLY A 216 18.74 2.15 13.61
C GLY A 216 17.56 3.12 13.45
N ALA A 217 16.32 2.64 13.50
CA ALA A 217 15.13 3.51 13.47
C ALA A 217 14.70 3.97 14.87
N SER A 218 14.99 3.18 15.90
CA SER A 218 14.40 3.29 17.25
C SER A 218 15.43 3.72 18.29
N GLU A 219 16.25 4.74 18.04
CA GLU A 219 17.30 5.15 18.97
C GLU A 219 16.77 5.39 20.38
N GLY A 220 17.23 4.57 21.33
CA GLY A 220 16.92 4.69 22.75
C GLY A 220 15.57 4.13 23.21
N ARG A 221 14.77 3.55 22.32
CA ARG A 221 13.51 2.88 22.68
C ARG A 221 13.74 1.38 22.87
N ALA A 222 13.00 0.77 23.78
CA ALA A 222 13.11 -0.67 24.02
C ALA A 222 12.34 -1.45 22.95
N PRO A 223 12.88 -2.58 22.44
CA PRO A 223 12.11 -3.49 21.58
C PRO A 223 10.77 -3.86 22.22
N TYR A 224 9.74 -4.00 21.41
CA TYR A 224 8.35 -4.29 21.80
C TYR A 224 7.68 -3.22 22.69
N SER A 225 8.30 -2.04 22.88
CA SER A 225 7.61 -0.88 23.43
C SER A 225 6.87 -0.17 22.29
N ILE A 226 5.60 -0.47 22.12
CA ILE A 226 4.82 0.00 20.97
C ILE A 226 4.56 1.50 21.05
N ASN A 227 4.86 2.23 20.00
CA ASN A 227 4.70 3.69 19.89
C ASN A 227 3.23 4.08 19.59
N TRP A 228 2.31 3.73 20.50
CA TRP A 228 0.88 3.98 20.32
C TRP A 228 0.53 5.45 20.08
N ASP A 229 1.27 6.37 20.64
CA ASP A 229 1.04 7.81 20.48
C ASP A 229 1.05 8.21 18.99
N GLN A 230 1.82 7.53 18.14
CA GLN A 230 1.87 7.80 16.71
C GLN A 230 0.59 7.38 15.98
N VAL A 231 -0.11 6.37 16.48
CA VAL A 231 -1.40 5.90 15.94
C VAL A 231 -2.55 6.70 16.55
N GLU A 232 -2.56 6.84 17.88
CA GLU A 232 -3.62 7.53 18.62
C GLU A 232 -3.70 9.02 18.33
N ALA A 233 -2.62 9.63 17.83
CA ALA A 233 -2.61 11.02 17.36
C ALA A 233 -3.62 11.29 16.24
N PHE A 234 -4.06 10.27 15.51
CA PHE A 234 -5.07 10.37 14.45
C PHE A 234 -6.51 10.28 14.96
N GLU A 235 -6.71 9.85 16.22
CA GLU A 235 -8.05 9.71 16.76
C GLU A 235 -8.74 11.08 17.01
N PRO A 236 -10.08 11.17 16.81
CA PRO A 236 -10.99 10.08 16.42
C PRO A 236 -11.13 9.86 14.91
N GLU A 237 -10.38 10.59 14.07
CA GLU A 237 -10.49 10.63 12.61
C GLU A 237 -9.83 9.43 11.90
N LEU A 238 -9.51 8.34 12.59
CA LEU A 238 -9.01 7.09 12.05
C LEU A 238 -10.15 6.06 12.05
N ASP A 239 -10.77 5.78 10.88
CA ASP A 239 -11.95 4.90 10.83
C ASP A 239 -11.58 3.40 10.96
N VAL A 240 -10.40 3.03 10.51
CA VAL A 240 -9.83 1.67 10.57
C VAL A 240 -8.35 1.75 10.89
N TRP A 241 -7.85 0.86 11.74
CA TRP A 241 -6.43 0.77 12.07
C TRP A 241 -5.75 -0.17 11.09
N VAL A 242 -4.84 0.37 10.28
CA VAL A 242 -4.17 -0.37 9.20
C VAL A 242 -2.68 -0.43 9.46
N ILE A 243 -2.14 -1.64 9.48
CA ILE A 243 -0.70 -1.87 9.59
C ILE A 243 -0.12 -2.34 8.24
N SER A 244 1.16 -2.08 8.02
CA SER A 244 2.02 -2.86 7.14
C SER A 244 2.93 -3.73 7.99
N SER A 245 3.23 -4.97 7.57
CA SER A 245 4.07 -5.88 8.34
C SER A 245 4.92 -6.78 7.45
N TYR A 246 6.22 -6.66 7.64
CA TYR A 246 7.25 -7.43 6.95
C TYR A 246 8.18 -8.09 7.98
N PRO A 247 7.72 -9.11 8.72
CA PRO A 247 8.48 -9.67 9.84
C PRO A 247 9.86 -10.20 9.44
N PHE A 248 10.06 -10.60 8.18
CA PHE A 248 11.35 -11.09 7.69
C PHE A 248 12.51 -10.07 7.78
N VAL A 249 12.19 -8.77 7.94
CA VAL A 249 13.23 -7.74 8.17
C VAL A 249 13.80 -7.78 9.59
N VAL A 250 13.14 -8.51 10.49
CA VAL A 250 13.46 -8.60 11.91
C VAL A 250 13.71 -10.04 12.34
N PHE A 251 12.87 -10.97 11.89
CA PHE A 251 12.90 -12.39 12.26
C PHE A 251 13.49 -13.22 11.12
N PRO A 252 14.53 -14.02 11.38
CA PRO A 252 15.12 -14.91 10.37
C PRO A 252 14.16 -16.01 9.87
N SER A 253 13.15 -16.37 10.66
CA SER A 253 12.11 -17.35 10.33
C SER A 253 10.77 -16.92 10.88
N ALA A 254 9.69 -17.34 10.23
CA ALA A 254 8.32 -17.10 10.72
C ALA A 254 8.05 -17.79 12.07
N ASP A 255 8.74 -18.88 12.39
CA ASP A 255 8.67 -19.55 13.68
C ASP A 255 9.17 -18.68 14.85
N GLU A 256 9.92 -17.62 14.56
CA GLU A 256 10.42 -16.66 15.56
C GLU A 256 9.46 -15.49 15.79
N ILE A 257 8.38 -15.38 15.02
CA ILE A 257 7.31 -14.39 15.27
C ILE A 257 6.62 -14.77 16.59
N PRO A 258 6.59 -13.87 17.61
CA PRO A 258 5.94 -14.20 18.88
C PRO A 258 4.46 -14.55 18.72
N ASP A 259 3.97 -15.50 19.53
CA ASP A 259 2.57 -15.96 19.51
C ASP A 259 1.55 -14.85 19.82
N ASP A 260 2.00 -13.73 20.38
CA ASP A 260 1.20 -12.56 20.72
C ASP A 260 1.63 -11.29 19.98
N TYR A 261 2.37 -11.43 18.87
CA TYR A 261 3.00 -10.30 18.16
C TYR A 261 2.00 -9.24 17.69
N TYR A 262 0.85 -9.67 17.17
CA TYR A 262 -0.22 -8.78 16.71
C TYR A 262 -1.35 -8.60 17.73
N VAL A 263 -1.40 -9.42 18.77
CA VAL A 263 -2.46 -9.40 19.81
C VAL A 263 -2.64 -8.02 20.49
N PRO A 264 -1.58 -7.20 20.73
CA PRO A 264 -1.75 -5.87 21.28
C PRO A 264 -2.74 -4.98 20.51
N LEU A 265 -2.88 -5.16 19.19
CA LEU A 265 -3.87 -4.43 18.39
C LEU A 265 -5.32 -4.69 18.85
N LEU A 266 -5.65 -5.95 19.22
CA LEU A 266 -6.99 -6.34 19.66
C LEU A 266 -7.40 -5.69 20.99
N THR A 267 -6.43 -5.36 21.82
CA THR A 267 -6.68 -4.77 23.14
C THR A 267 -6.63 -3.25 23.13
N ARG A 268 -6.06 -2.65 22.06
CA ARG A 268 -5.85 -1.22 21.97
C ARG A 268 -7.02 -0.47 21.33
N THR A 269 -7.75 -1.11 20.42
CA THR A 269 -8.89 -0.50 19.74
C THR A 269 -10.03 -1.49 19.52
N ASP A 270 -11.27 -0.97 19.57
CA ASP A 270 -12.47 -1.70 19.14
C ASP A 270 -12.79 -1.48 17.65
N LYS A 271 -12.07 -0.58 16.97
CA LYS A 271 -12.23 -0.30 15.54
C LYS A 271 -11.82 -1.51 14.70
N PRO A 272 -12.31 -1.63 13.46
CA PRO A 272 -11.82 -2.62 12.52
C PRO A 272 -10.30 -2.50 12.34
N LEU A 273 -9.64 -3.64 12.17
CA LEU A 273 -8.22 -3.72 11.82
C LEU A 273 -8.08 -4.02 10.33
N ALA A 274 -6.93 -3.72 9.75
CA ALA A 274 -6.59 -4.19 8.41
C ALA A 274 -5.07 -4.30 8.24
N VAL A 275 -4.68 -5.09 7.24
CA VAL A 275 -3.29 -5.14 6.76
C VAL A 275 -3.27 -4.50 5.38
N GLY A 276 -2.59 -3.36 5.27
CA GLY A 276 -2.47 -2.60 4.03
C GLY A 276 -1.35 -3.09 3.12
N GLU A 277 -0.32 -3.64 3.71
CA GLU A 277 0.82 -4.26 3.01
C GLU A 277 1.45 -5.31 3.91
N GLY A 278 2.02 -6.36 3.34
CA GLY A 278 2.78 -7.32 4.13
C GLY A 278 3.18 -8.55 3.35
N GLY A 279 4.04 -9.35 3.96
CA GLY A 279 4.51 -10.60 3.38
C GLY A 279 5.77 -11.12 4.06
N PHE A 280 6.16 -12.32 3.64
CA PHE A 280 7.44 -12.94 4.02
C PHE A 280 8.15 -13.41 2.76
N THR A 281 9.48 -13.34 2.71
CA THR A 281 10.23 -13.82 1.56
C THR A 281 10.29 -15.35 1.52
N SER A 282 10.13 -15.94 0.32
CA SER A 282 10.16 -17.41 0.12
C SER A 282 11.56 -17.99 -0.06
N ARG A 283 12.59 -17.15 -0.08
CA ARG A 283 13.99 -17.54 -0.22
C ARG A 283 14.89 -16.46 0.36
N PRO A 284 16.14 -16.77 0.70
CA PRO A 284 17.10 -15.76 1.15
C PRO A 284 17.29 -14.65 0.10
N ILE A 285 17.22 -13.38 0.57
CA ILE A 285 17.49 -12.18 -0.25
C ILE A 285 18.38 -11.23 0.54
N GLY A 286 19.61 -10.98 0.03
CA GLY A 286 20.57 -10.13 0.73
C GLY A 286 20.81 -10.61 2.17
N PRO A 287 20.56 -9.77 3.18
CA PRO A 287 20.74 -10.17 4.58
C PRO A 287 19.53 -10.93 5.15
N PHE A 288 18.41 -11.01 4.44
CA PHE A 288 17.16 -11.58 4.93
C PHE A 288 17.08 -13.07 4.59
N SER A 289 16.70 -13.87 5.60
CA SER A 289 16.38 -15.28 5.43
C SER A 289 14.92 -15.45 5.02
N GLY A 290 14.56 -16.61 4.51
CA GLY A 290 13.18 -16.99 4.21
C GLY A 290 13.11 -18.28 3.43
N SER A 291 11.94 -18.89 3.47
CA SER A 291 11.59 -20.13 2.81
C SER A 291 10.08 -20.13 2.43
N PRO A 292 9.61 -21.05 1.59
CA PRO A 292 8.18 -21.22 1.34
C PRO A 292 7.38 -21.53 2.61
N GLU A 293 7.98 -22.24 3.56
CA GLU A 293 7.40 -22.55 4.86
C GLU A 293 7.24 -21.31 5.73
N ASP A 294 8.18 -20.36 5.67
CA ASP A 294 8.09 -19.08 6.38
C ASP A 294 6.95 -18.21 5.83
N GLN A 295 6.67 -18.26 4.52
CA GLN A 295 5.49 -17.60 3.98
C GLN A 295 4.19 -18.16 4.57
N VAL A 296 4.09 -19.50 4.68
CA VAL A 296 2.95 -20.16 5.34
C VAL A 296 2.87 -19.74 6.79
N GLY A 297 3.97 -19.84 7.54
CA GLY A 297 4.03 -19.48 8.96
C GLY A 297 3.62 -18.02 9.22
N TYR A 298 4.01 -17.09 8.36
CA TYR A 298 3.56 -15.69 8.44
C TYR A 298 2.04 -15.55 8.29
N LEU A 299 1.45 -16.22 7.28
CA LEU A 299 0.00 -16.18 7.07
C LEU A 299 -0.74 -16.77 8.27
N GLU A 300 -0.26 -17.90 8.80
CA GLU A 300 -0.85 -18.58 9.96
C GLU A 300 -0.72 -17.72 11.24
N ALA A 301 0.44 -17.13 11.50
CA ALA A 301 0.67 -16.29 12.66
C ALA A 301 -0.25 -15.05 12.65
N LEU A 302 -0.34 -14.33 11.53
CA LEU A 302 -1.17 -13.14 11.42
C LEU A 302 -2.66 -13.50 11.49
N HIS A 303 -3.10 -14.48 10.71
CA HIS A 303 -4.50 -14.92 10.71
C HIS A 303 -4.92 -15.46 12.08
N GLY A 304 -4.09 -16.30 12.70
CA GLY A 304 -4.39 -16.88 14.02
C GLY A 304 -4.53 -15.84 15.12
N GLN A 305 -3.75 -14.75 15.03
CA GLN A 305 -3.76 -13.70 16.06
C GLN A 305 -4.86 -12.65 15.84
N ILE A 306 -5.06 -12.16 14.61
CA ILE A 306 -5.97 -11.03 14.35
C ILE A 306 -6.93 -11.24 13.17
N GLY A 307 -6.88 -12.36 12.46
CA GLY A 307 -7.67 -12.60 11.23
C GLY A 307 -9.17 -12.35 11.40
N GLY A 308 -9.75 -12.73 12.53
CA GLY A 308 -11.17 -12.51 12.84
C GLY A 308 -11.60 -11.04 13.03
N ARG A 309 -10.68 -10.08 13.00
CA ARG A 309 -10.94 -8.64 13.16
C ARG A 309 -10.58 -7.82 11.93
N LEU A 310 -10.05 -8.44 10.87
CA LEU A 310 -9.61 -7.74 9.66
C LEU A 310 -10.79 -7.36 8.77
N ALA A 311 -10.87 -6.08 8.42
CA ALA A 311 -11.77 -5.58 7.37
C ALA A 311 -11.22 -5.95 5.98
N PHE A 312 -9.90 -5.80 5.79
CA PHE A 312 -9.20 -6.27 4.60
C PHE A 312 -7.77 -6.71 4.93
N TRP A 313 -7.22 -7.57 4.07
CA TRP A 313 -5.83 -8.01 4.13
C TRP A 313 -5.21 -7.96 2.74
N ILE A 314 -4.25 -7.07 2.57
CA ILE A 314 -3.44 -6.96 1.35
C ILE A 314 -2.12 -7.68 1.58
N TYR A 315 -1.89 -8.76 0.82
CA TYR A 315 -0.58 -9.36 0.68
C TYR A 315 0.19 -8.60 -0.41
N LEU A 316 1.44 -8.25 -0.19
CA LEU A 316 2.14 -7.29 -1.06
C LEU A 316 2.10 -7.69 -2.53
N LEU A 317 2.51 -8.92 -2.86
CA LEU A 317 2.61 -9.40 -4.25
C LEU A 317 1.91 -10.75 -4.43
N LEU A 318 1.18 -10.88 -5.54
CA LEU A 318 0.71 -12.19 -5.97
C LEU A 318 1.85 -13.02 -6.57
N SER A 319 2.74 -12.40 -7.36
CA SER A 319 3.84 -13.09 -8.04
C SER A 319 5.18 -12.43 -7.75
N ASP A 320 6.22 -13.22 -7.70
CA ASP A 320 7.61 -12.76 -7.68
C ASP A 320 7.94 -11.98 -8.95
N PHE A 321 8.99 -11.18 -8.92
CA PHE A 321 9.47 -10.43 -10.07
C PHE A 321 11.01 -10.43 -10.14
N ASP A 322 11.55 -10.13 -11.34
CA ASP A 322 13.00 -9.94 -11.54
C ASP A 322 13.36 -8.45 -11.42
N PRO A 323 14.10 -8.03 -10.36
CA PRO A 323 14.51 -6.64 -10.17
C PRO A 323 15.38 -6.10 -11.32
N ASP A 324 16.20 -6.95 -11.94
CA ASP A 324 17.08 -6.55 -13.04
C ASP A 324 16.28 -6.27 -14.33
N GLU A 325 15.20 -7.00 -14.57
CA GLU A 325 14.29 -6.72 -15.69
C GLU A 325 13.58 -5.39 -15.51
N TYR A 326 13.08 -5.12 -14.30
CA TYR A 326 12.49 -3.83 -13.96
C TYR A 326 13.49 -2.69 -14.12
N ALA A 327 14.70 -2.84 -13.60
CA ALA A 327 15.76 -1.84 -13.73
C ALA A 327 16.15 -1.57 -15.19
N ARG A 328 16.18 -2.62 -16.04
CA ARG A 328 16.43 -2.47 -17.48
C ARG A 328 15.30 -1.69 -18.15
N ALA A 329 14.06 -2.08 -17.92
CA ALA A 329 12.90 -1.40 -18.49
C ALA A 329 12.84 0.09 -18.13
N MET A 330 13.24 0.45 -16.91
CA MET A 330 13.29 1.85 -16.46
C MET A 330 14.39 2.64 -17.14
N ARG A 331 15.58 2.06 -17.26
CA ARG A 331 16.68 2.72 -18.00
C ARG A 331 16.30 2.96 -19.46
N ASP A 332 15.65 1.98 -20.11
CA ASP A 332 15.18 2.09 -21.50
C ASP A 332 14.13 3.21 -21.69
N GLN A 333 13.37 3.50 -20.63
CA GLN A 333 12.41 4.61 -20.60
C GLN A 333 13.04 5.95 -20.20
N GLY A 334 14.36 6.01 -20.03
CA GLY A 334 15.08 7.23 -19.63
C GLY A 334 14.79 7.70 -18.20
N ARG A 335 14.33 6.79 -17.35
CA ARG A 335 14.06 7.09 -15.93
C ARG A 335 15.33 6.99 -15.08
N ALA A 336 15.34 7.71 -13.95
CA ALA A 336 16.49 7.74 -13.04
C ALA A 336 16.81 6.34 -12.49
N GLU A 337 18.07 6.16 -12.04
CA GLU A 337 18.51 4.91 -11.40
C GLU A 337 17.58 4.53 -10.25
N VAL A 338 17.16 3.28 -10.29
CA VAL A 338 16.38 2.60 -9.27
C VAL A 338 17.32 2.10 -8.21
N ASP A 339 16.98 2.23 -6.94
CA ASP A 339 17.63 1.48 -5.88
C ASP A 339 17.20 0.01 -6.03
N ILE A 340 17.98 -0.73 -6.84
CA ILE A 340 17.67 -2.13 -7.19
C ILE A 340 17.78 -3.02 -5.94
N ASP A 341 18.69 -2.70 -5.03
CA ASP A 341 18.89 -3.50 -3.82
C ASP A 341 17.65 -3.36 -2.89
N ALA A 342 17.15 -2.13 -2.73
CA ALA A 342 15.94 -1.90 -1.95
C ALA A 342 14.69 -2.50 -2.61
N LEU A 343 14.56 -2.40 -3.94
CA LEU A 343 13.46 -3.05 -4.66
C LEU A 343 13.59 -4.57 -4.58
N GLY A 344 14.81 -5.09 -4.69
CA GLY A 344 15.12 -6.50 -4.69
C GLY A 344 14.70 -7.23 -3.42
N MET A 345 14.61 -6.54 -2.26
CA MET A 345 14.18 -7.18 -1.00
C MET A 345 12.75 -7.75 -1.07
N PHE A 346 11.91 -7.24 -1.97
CA PHE A 346 10.55 -7.72 -2.17
C PHE A 346 10.40 -8.71 -3.33
N SER A 347 11.48 -9.03 -4.06
CA SER A 347 11.42 -9.81 -5.30
C SER A 347 10.95 -11.25 -5.14
N ALA A 348 10.93 -11.79 -3.93
CA ALA A 348 10.50 -13.16 -3.63
C ALA A 348 9.43 -13.24 -2.53
N VAL A 349 8.67 -12.17 -2.30
CA VAL A 349 7.53 -12.21 -1.36
C VAL A 349 6.25 -12.70 -2.03
N GLY A 350 6.19 -12.84 -3.36
CA GLY A 350 5.00 -13.32 -4.07
C GLY A 350 4.53 -14.69 -3.57
N LEU A 351 3.22 -14.94 -3.64
CA LEU A 351 2.61 -16.25 -3.37
C LEU A 351 2.75 -17.21 -4.57
N ARG A 352 3.26 -16.69 -5.69
CA ARG A 352 3.60 -17.43 -6.91
C ARG A 352 5.01 -17.06 -7.34
N GLU A 353 5.67 -17.96 -8.05
CA GLU A 353 6.90 -17.62 -8.78
C GLU A 353 6.59 -16.65 -9.93
N SER A 354 7.61 -16.05 -10.51
CA SER A 354 7.47 -15.10 -11.63
C SER A 354 6.86 -15.72 -12.90
N ASP A 355 6.94 -17.03 -13.05
CA ASP A 355 6.32 -17.80 -14.14
C ASP A 355 4.86 -18.23 -13.86
N GLY A 356 4.33 -17.83 -12.71
CA GLY A 356 2.99 -18.17 -12.26
C GLY A 356 2.86 -19.48 -11.48
N THR A 357 3.94 -20.22 -11.25
CA THR A 357 3.91 -21.44 -10.44
C THR A 357 3.53 -21.09 -8.99
N ALA A 358 2.47 -21.72 -8.48
CA ALA A 358 1.98 -21.50 -7.12
C ALA A 358 2.99 -22.01 -6.07
N LYS A 359 3.19 -21.19 -5.02
CA LYS A 359 3.91 -21.59 -3.82
C LYS A 359 2.93 -22.15 -2.76
N PRO A 360 3.39 -22.90 -1.76
CA PRO A 360 2.52 -23.47 -0.73
C PRO A 360 1.62 -22.46 -0.03
N ALA A 361 2.12 -21.26 0.20
CA ALA A 361 1.40 -20.18 0.86
C ALA A 361 0.16 -19.69 0.08
N LEU A 362 0.11 -19.86 -1.25
CA LEU A 362 -1.08 -19.50 -2.03
C LEU A 362 -2.30 -20.34 -1.64
N ALA A 363 -2.12 -21.65 -1.43
CA ALA A 363 -3.20 -22.52 -1.00
C ALA A 363 -3.74 -22.15 0.40
N VAL A 364 -2.86 -21.70 1.30
CA VAL A 364 -3.25 -21.22 2.64
C VAL A 364 -4.03 -19.91 2.52
N TRP A 365 -3.56 -18.99 1.68
CA TRP A 365 -4.26 -17.74 1.38
C TRP A 365 -5.67 -17.96 0.84
N ASP A 366 -5.81 -18.83 -0.17
CA ASP A 366 -7.10 -19.16 -0.77
C ASP A 366 -8.05 -19.81 0.24
N ALA A 367 -7.54 -20.67 1.11
CA ALA A 367 -8.34 -21.29 2.17
C ALA A 367 -8.88 -20.27 3.20
N TYR A 368 -8.12 -19.21 3.51
CA TYR A 368 -8.62 -18.14 4.39
C TYR A 368 -9.63 -17.23 3.70
N ARG A 369 -9.49 -17.02 2.40
CA ARG A 369 -10.42 -16.22 1.61
C ARG A 369 -11.76 -16.91 1.39
N GLU A 370 -11.77 -18.22 1.18
CA GLU A 370 -12.96 -19.01 0.95
C GLU A 370 -13.44 -19.57 2.30
N PRO A 371 -14.41 -18.92 2.97
CA PRO A 371 -15.01 -19.55 4.15
C PRO A 371 -15.66 -20.87 3.74
N ASP A 372 -15.39 -21.92 4.50
CA ASP A 372 -15.93 -23.27 4.32
C ASP A 372 -17.38 -23.23 3.81
N GLY A 373 -17.59 -23.80 2.59
CA GLY A 373 -18.90 -23.97 1.95
C GLY A 373 -19.72 -25.08 2.64
#